data_165d77443bf0be80a6fe382f86cb5f76
#
_entry.id   165d77443bf0be80a6fe382f86cb5f76
#
_cell.length_a   1.000
_cell.length_b   1.000
_cell.length_c   1.000
_cell.angle_alpha   90.00
_cell.angle_beta   90.00
_cell.angle_gamma   90.00
#
_symmetry.space_group_name_H-M   'P 1'
#
loop_
_entity.id
_entity.type
_entity.pdbx_description
1 polymer ?
#
loop_
_entity_poly.entity_id
_entity_poly.type
_entity_poly.pdbx_seq_one_letter_code
_entity_poly.pdbx_strand_id
1 'polypeptide(L)'
;MPKDSQSDSSVKKPSFFHWPENWFIDVAIDLGTTKTLIASKDGKMEIQESSVAAINVKTGQILAIGNEAYLMLGKTPGHISAVRPLKGGVISDFEITEKMLKAFFNKLELQRGDNLSFLPFRRIRTVINIPCGGTEVEKKAVEDVGRNAGAHEVKLVESPIAIAIAAGVPVLEPGGNLVVNIGGGVTEAAVISLGGVVVFRSVRVAGDKLNSDIIQYVRDKFKMAIGEATAEEIKLAIGSAIETGTRQSMAIRGRDLTCGLPKEVKITDDDVRVAISGSLQTIIKSIKSTIESTPSELVADVMDKGIILAGGGSLLNGLDKLIAAETDLPVHLMEDPTSAVIKGMVRIINNRHSLSTVLIDINEEDSKINY
;
A
#
# COMPACT_ATOMS: atom_id res chain seq x y z
N MET A 1 -50.68 57.26 0.57
CA MET A 1 -49.44 56.58 0.91
C MET A 1 -49.70 55.08 0.74
N PRO A 2 -49.18 54.39 -0.28
CA PRO A 2 -49.32 52.93 -0.40
C PRO A 2 -48.24 52.20 0.39
N LYS A 3 -48.63 51.11 1.02
CA LYS A 3 -47.77 50.20 1.76
C LYS A 3 -47.03 49.33 0.77
N ASP A 4 -45.68 49.31 0.87
CA ASP A 4 -44.81 48.42 0.13
C ASP A 4 -44.96 46.99 0.68
N SER A 5 -45.38 46.10 -0.18
CA SER A 5 -45.36 44.64 0.03
C SER A 5 -43.98 44.11 -0.34
N GLN A 6 -43.13 43.80 0.68
CA GLN A 6 -41.93 43.04 0.47
C GLN A 6 -42.32 41.58 0.14
N SER A 7 -42.04 41.16 -1.08
CA SER A 7 -42.09 39.79 -1.50
C SER A 7 -40.84 39.04 -0.99
N ASP A 8 -41.04 38.25 0.03
CA ASP A 8 -40.04 37.30 0.53
C ASP A 8 -39.87 36.16 -0.47
N SER A 9 -38.86 36.30 -1.34
CA SER A 9 -38.43 35.22 -2.24
C SER A 9 -37.43 34.31 -1.52
N SER A 10 -37.97 33.46 -0.65
CA SER A 10 -37.21 32.33 -0.12
C SER A 10 -36.88 31.34 -1.24
N VAL A 11 -35.69 31.47 -1.82
CA VAL A 11 -35.13 30.47 -2.73
C VAL A 11 -34.98 29.16 -1.94
N LYS A 12 -35.92 28.24 -2.13
CA LYS A 12 -35.82 26.87 -1.60
C LYS A 12 -34.59 26.24 -2.23
N LYS A 13 -33.53 26.03 -1.40
CA LYS A 13 -32.41 25.18 -1.77
C LYS A 13 -32.97 23.84 -2.21
N PRO A 14 -32.51 23.26 -3.33
CA PRO A 14 -32.97 21.95 -3.77
C PRO A 14 -32.71 20.93 -2.67
N SER A 15 -33.73 20.19 -2.28
CA SER A 15 -33.62 19.08 -1.31
C SER A 15 -32.63 18.08 -1.90
N PHE A 16 -31.46 17.94 -1.30
CA PHE A 16 -30.53 16.88 -1.60
C PHE A 16 -31.26 15.54 -1.43
N PHE A 17 -31.43 14.84 -2.51
CA PHE A 17 -32.00 13.50 -2.52
C PHE A 17 -31.03 12.60 -1.72
N HIS A 18 -31.36 12.31 -0.48
CA HIS A 18 -30.59 11.39 0.36
C HIS A 18 -30.90 9.98 -0.11
N TRP A 19 -29.96 9.38 -0.82
CA TRP A 19 -30.05 8.00 -1.23
C TRP A 19 -30.03 7.10 0.01
N PRO A 20 -30.89 6.08 0.13
CA PRO A 20 -30.85 5.14 1.24
C PRO A 20 -29.45 4.47 1.35
N GLU A 21 -28.94 4.27 2.56
CA GLU A 21 -27.62 3.66 2.77
C GLU A 21 -27.45 2.29 2.08
N ASN A 22 -28.54 1.56 1.92
CA ASN A 22 -28.58 0.26 1.24
C ASN A 22 -28.22 0.32 -0.27
N TRP A 23 -28.09 1.51 -0.83
CA TRP A 23 -27.73 1.73 -2.24
C TRP A 23 -26.25 1.84 -2.44
N PHE A 24 -25.48 1.85 -1.35
CA PHE A 24 -24.02 1.96 -1.42
C PHE A 24 -23.36 0.63 -1.07
N ILE A 25 -22.28 0.34 -1.78
CA ILE A 25 -21.32 -0.70 -1.44
C ILE A 25 -20.09 -0.01 -0.90
N ASP A 26 -19.84 -0.19 0.40
CA ASP A 26 -18.65 0.36 1.04
C ASP A 26 -17.51 -0.64 0.94
N VAL A 27 -16.39 -0.21 0.37
CA VAL A 27 -15.18 -1.02 0.22
C VAL A 27 -13.93 -0.24 0.64
N ALA A 28 -13.00 -0.94 1.23
CA ALA A 28 -11.63 -0.49 1.45
C ALA A 28 -10.76 -0.99 0.31
N ILE A 29 -9.83 -0.17 -0.16
CA ILE A 29 -8.88 -0.53 -1.22
C ILE A 29 -7.46 -0.19 -0.77
N ASP A 30 -6.64 -1.21 -0.54
CA ASP A 30 -5.20 -1.05 -0.40
C ASP A 30 -4.55 -1.12 -1.79
N LEU A 31 -4.25 0.06 -2.33
CA LEU A 31 -3.66 0.21 -3.66
C LEU A 31 -2.12 0.18 -3.56
N GLY A 32 -1.57 -1.01 -3.32
CA GLY A 32 -0.14 -1.20 -3.10
C GLY A 32 0.69 -1.41 -4.38
N THR A 33 1.98 -1.13 -4.30
CA THR A 33 2.94 -1.32 -5.41
C THR A 33 2.99 -2.76 -5.91
N THR A 34 2.92 -3.73 -5.00
CA THR A 34 3.05 -5.16 -5.32
C THR A 34 1.71 -5.85 -5.44
N LYS A 35 0.78 -5.54 -4.53
CA LYS A 35 -0.55 -6.13 -4.45
C LYS A 35 -1.60 -5.07 -4.23
N THR A 36 -2.77 -5.27 -4.85
CA THR A 36 -3.99 -4.53 -4.56
C THR A 36 -4.94 -5.45 -3.80
N LEU A 37 -5.42 -4.97 -2.64
CA LEU A 37 -6.41 -5.66 -1.82
C LEU A 37 -7.70 -4.86 -1.81
N ILE A 38 -8.85 -5.54 -1.92
CA ILE A 38 -10.17 -4.92 -1.75
C ILE A 38 -10.94 -5.74 -0.73
N ALA A 39 -11.45 -5.07 0.30
CA ALA A 39 -12.28 -5.68 1.33
C ALA A 39 -13.59 -4.92 1.48
N SER A 40 -14.68 -5.65 1.71
CA SER A 40 -15.97 -5.09 2.07
C SER A 40 -16.04 -4.66 3.53
N LYS A 41 -17.04 -3.86 3.89
CA LYS A 41 -17.21 -3.33 5.25
C LYS A 41 -17.35 -4.39 6.34
N ASP A 42 -17.76 -5.61 6.00
CA ASP A 42 -17.83 -6.76 6.91
C ASP A 42 -16.45 -7.43 7.14
N GLY A 43 -15.41 -6.89 6.51
CA GLY A 43 -14.04 -7.39 6.64
C GLY A 43 -13.69 -8.55 5.72
N LYS A 44 -14.64 -8.98 4.87
CA LYS A 44 -14.37 -10.03 3.89
C LYS A 44 -13.42 -9.53 2.82
N MET A 45 -12.31 -10.25 2.62
CA MET A 45 -11.38 -10.00 1.52
C MET A 45 -12.02 -10.45 0.20
N GLU A 46 -12.38 -9.48 -0.65
CA GLU A 46 -13.05 -9.75 -1.92
C GLU A 46 -12.04 -9.91 -3.07
N ILE A 47 -11.00 -9.09 -3.09
CA ILE A 47 -9.93 -9.11 -4.11
C ILE A 47 -8.57 -9.13 -3.42
N GLN A 48 -7.71 -10.04 -3.88
CA GLN A 48 -6.29 -10.07 -3.52
C GLN A 48 -5.49 -10.41 -4.78
N GLU A 49 -5.05 -9.38 -5.48
CA GLU A 49 -4.41 -9.49 -6.79
C GLU A 49 -3.08 -8.75 -6.83
N SER A 50 -2.19 -9.19 -7.69
CA SER A 50 -0.95 -8.48 -7.97
C SER A 50 -1.22 -7.16 -8.70
N SER A 51 -0.52 -6.09 -8.37
CA SER A 51 -0.62 -4.80 -9.06
C SER A 51 0.20 -4.82 -10.35
N VAL A 52 -0.22 -5.68 -11.29
CA VAL A 52 0.44 -5.92 -12.58
C VAL A 52 -0.60 -5.95 -13.70
N ALA A 53 -0.25 -5.40 -14.85
CA ALA A 53 -1.03 -5.52 -16.08
C ALA A 53 -0.14 -5.98 -17.23
N ALA A 54 -0.64 -6.89 -18.06
CA ALA A 54 -0.01 -7.30 -19.32
C ALA A 54 -0.70 -6.58 -20.48
N ILE A 55 0.06 -5.85 -21.27
CA ILE A 55 -0.44 -5.02 -22.35
C ILE A 55 0.18 -5.42 -23.70
N ASN A 56 -0.58 -5.31 -24.76
CA ASN A 56 -0.06 -5.35 -26.10
C ASN A 56 0.59 -4.00 -26.43
N VAL A 57 1.90 -3.98 -26.63
CA VAL A 57 2.69 -2.75 -26.84
C VAL A 57 2.24 -1.97 -28.08
N LYS A 58 1.72 -2.66 -29.10
CA LYS A 58 1.31 -2.03 -30.37
C LYS A 58 -0.08 -1.40 -30.30
N THR A 59 -1.00 -2.05 -29.60
CA THR A 59 -2.41 -1.64 -29.57
C THR A 59 -2.81 -0.93 -28.25
N GLY A 60 -1.98 -1.01 -27.20
CA GLY A 60 -2.33 -0.53 -25.85
C GLY A 60 -3.42 -1.37 -25.17
N GLN A 61 -3.84 -2.49 -25.78
CA GLN A 61 -4.88 -3.35 -25.23
C GLN A 61 -4.35 -4.13 -24.02
N ILE A 62 -5.12 -4.15 -22.94
CA ILE A 62 -4.84 -5.01 -21.79
C ILE A 62 -5.22 -6.44 -22.12
N LEU A 63 -4.28 -7.36 -21.90
CA LEU A 63 -4.42 -8.79 -22.16
C LEU A 63 -4.70 -9.58 -20.89
N ALA A 64 -4.10 -9.17 -19.75
CA ALA A 64 -4.30 -9.78 -18.45
C ALA A 64 -4.05 -8.74 -17.35
N ILE A 65 -4.64 -8.95 -16.17
CA ILE A 65 -4.49 -8.10 -14.99
C ILE A 65 -4.33 -9.00 -13.77
N GLY A 66 -3.64 -8.46 -12.75
CA GLY A 66 -3.52 -9.13 -11.47
C GLY A 66 -2.55 -10.30 -11.50
N ASN A 67 -2.96 -11.39 -10.85
CA ASN A 67 -2.12 -12.60 -10.72
C ASN A 67 -1.81 -13.25 -12.07
N GLU A 68 -2.73 -13.19 -13.03
CA GLU A 68 -2.48 -13.70 -14.39
C GLU A 68 -1.36 -12.91 -15.09
N ALA A 69 -1.40 -11.58 -15.01
CA ALA A 69 -0.36 -10.72 -15.55
C ALA A 69 0.98 -10.90 -14.82
N TYR A 70 0.95 -11.15 -13.51
CA TYR A 70 2.15 -11.42 -12.71
C TYR A 70 2.89 -12.67 -13.21
N LEU A 71 2.18 -13.74 -13.56
CA LEU A 71 2.77 -14.96 -14.13
C LEU A 71 3.47 -14.73 -15.46
N MET A 72 3.14 -13.63 -16.15
CA MET A 72 3.73 -13.23 -17.44
C MET A 72 4.99 -12.39 -17.29
N LEU A 73 5.30 -11.87 -16.09
CA LEU A 73 6.49 -11.04 -15.86
C LEU A 73 7.77 -11.78 -16.29
N GLY A 74 8.56 -11.11 -17.14
CA GLY A 74 9.82 -11.64 -17.65
C GLY A 74 9.70 -12.83 -18.65
N LYS A 75 8.47 -13.19 -19.04
CA LYS A 75 8.19 -14.33 -19.93
C LYS A 75 7.44 -13.93 -21.21
N THR A 76 7.25 -12.64 -21.45
CA THR A 76 6.44 -12.13 -22.55
C THR A 76 7.26 -12.03 -23.84
N PRO A 77 6.65 -12.31 -25.02
CA PRO A 77 7.26 -11.99 -26.31
C PRO A 77 7.29 -10.47 -26.52
N GLY A 78 8.12 -9.97 -27.43
CA GLY A 78 8.39 -8.54 -27.59
C GLY A 78 7.20 -7.62 -27.90
N HIS A 79 6.05 -8.18 -28.31
CA HIS A 79 4.83 -7.41 -28.54
C HIS A 79 3.90 -7.34 -27.31
N ILE A 80 4.24 -8.03 -26.22
CA ILE A 80 3.53 -8.00 -24.94
C ILE A 80 4.48 -7.49 -23.86
N SER A 81 4.02 -6.57 -23.02
CA SER A 81 4.75 -6.09 -21.86
C SER A 81 3.91 -6.28 -20.60
N ALA A 82 4.48 -6.96 -19.61
CA ALA A 82 3.90 -7.01 -18.28
C ALA A 82 4.53 -5.90 -17.44
N VAL A 83 3.71 -4.98 -16.94
CA VAL A 83 4.15 -3.75 -16.26
C VAL A 83 3.50 -3.60 -14.88
N ARG A 84 4.21 -2.93 -13.98
CA ARG A 84 3.68 -2.49 -12.69
C ARG A 84 3.29 -1.03 -12.79
N PRO A 85 2.00 -0.68 -12.73
CA PRO A 85 1.53 0.69 -12.87
C PRO A 85 1.74 1.55 -11.62
N LEU A 86 2.08 0.92 -10.48
CA LEU A 86 2.45 1.59 -9.24
C LEU A 86 3.92 1.34 -8.94
N LYS A 87 4.64 2.39 -8.54
CA LYS A 87 6.07 2.32 -8.15
C LYS A 87 6.33 3.18 -6.92
N GLY A 88 6.99 2.59 -5.92
CA GLY A 88 7.35 3.34 -4.71
C GLY A 88 6.12 3.93 -3.98
N GLY A 89 4.99 3.24 -3.98
CA GLY A 89 3.77 3.67 -3.32
C GLY A 89 2.90 4.64 -4.11
N VAL A 90 3.31 5.08 -5.31
CA VAL A 90 2.57 6.07 -6.11
C VAL A 90 2.21 5.54 -7.50
N ILE A 91 1.19 6.15 -8.11
CA ILE A 91 0.76 5.84 -9.48
C ILE A 91 1.84 6.34 -10.43
N SER A 92 2.45 5.44 -11.20
CA SER A 92 3.42 5.76 -12.26
C SER A 92 2.81 5.71 -13.65
N ASP A 93 1.69 5.00 -13.81
CA ASP A 93 0.91 4.93 -15.04
C ASP A 93 -0.58 5.02 -14.70
N PHE A 94 -1.14 6.20 -14.96
CA PHE A 94 -2.53 6.52 -14.63
C PHE A 94 -3.53 5.64 -15.39
N GLU A 95 -3.36 5.54 -16.71
CA GLU A 95 -4.30 4.83 -17.59
C GLU A 95 -4.36 3.32 -17.26
N ILE A 96 -3.19 2.71 -17.03
CA ILE A 96 -3.12 1.29 -16.68
C ILE A 96 -3.69 1.05 -15.28
N THR A 97 -3.42 1.96 -14.31
CA THR A 97 -3.98 1.85 -12.95
C THR A 97 -5.50 1.95 -12.96
N GLU A 98 -6.06 2.90 -13.73
CA GLU A 98 -7.51 3.06 -13.89
C GLU A 98 -8.15 1.79 -14.46
N LYS A 99 -7.59 1.27 -15.56
CA LYS A 99 -8.09 0.04 -16.19
C LYS A 99 -7.98 -1.17 -15.28
N MET A 100 -6.90 -1.26 -14.51
CA MET A 100 -6.68 -2.31 -13.52
C MET A 100 -7.74 -2.25 -12.41
N LEU A 101 -7.96 -1.09 -11.82
CA LEU A 101 -8.94 -0.92 -10.76
C LEU A 101 -10.38 -1.14 -11.25
N LYS A 102 -10.69 -0.69 -12.46
CA LYS A 102 -11.98 -0.97 -13.12
C LYS A 102 -12.22 -2.46 -13.32
N ALA A 103 -11.20 -3.21 -13.72
CA ALA A 103 -11.31 -4.67 -13.84
C ALA A 103 -11.54 -5.35 -12.48
N PHE A 104 -10.92 -4.85 -11.41
CA PHE A 104 -11.16 -5.35 -10.06
C PHE A 104 -12.58 -5.03 -9.57
N PHE A 105 -13.13 -3.85 -9.88
CA PHE A 105 -14.52 -3.54 -9.56
C PHE A 105 -15.50 -4.44 -10.32
N ASN A 106 -15.27 -4.68 -11.60
CA ASN A 106 -16.07 -5.64 -12.37
C ASN A 106 -16.01 -7.05 -11.76
N LYS A 107 -14.83 -7.49 -11.34
CA LYS A 107 -14.65 -8.79 -10.66
C LYS A 107 -15.41 -8.85 -9.34
N LEU A 108 -15.38 -7.76 -8.56
CA LEU A 108 -16.12 -7.62 -7.32
C LEU A 108 -17.64 -7.75 -7.52
N GLU A 109 -18.20 -7.09 -8.55
CA GLU A 109 -19.62 -7.17 -8.89
C GLU A 109 -20.02 -8.59 -9.31
N LEU A 110 -19.21 -9.26 -10.14
CA LEU A 110 -19.45 -10.63 -10.59
C LEU A 110 -19.43 -11.65 -9.44
N GLN A 111 -18.51 -11.49 -8.48
CA GLN A 111 -18.39 -12.41 -7.33
C GLN A 111 -19.56 -12.30 -6.36
N ARG A 112 -20.18 -11.14 -6.25
CA ARG A 112 -21.30 -10.93 -5.33
C ARG A 112 -22.58 -11.64 -5.77
N GLY A 113 -22.67 -12.08 -7.02
CA GLY A 113 -23.76 -12.94 -7.50
C GLY A 113 -25.16 -12.37 -7.27
N ASP A 114 -25.26 -11.09 -7.02
CA ASP A 114 -26.51 -10.41 -6.78
C ASP A 114 -27.38 -10.51 -8.04
N ASN A 115 -28.30 -11.48 -8.08
CA ASN A 115 -29.40 -11.59 -9.04
C ASN A 115 -30.30 -10.33 -9.05
N LEU A 116 -29.87 -9.26 -8.43
CA LEU A 116 -30.44 -7.91 -8.46
C LEU A 116 -29.91 -7.08 -9.63
N SER A 117 -29.58 -7.72 -10.75
CA SER A 117 -29.34 -7.05 -12.04
C SER A 117 -30.48 -6.14 -12.50
N PHE A 118 -31.59 -6.13 -11.79
CA PHE A 118 -32.70 -5.20 -11.95
C PHE A 118 -32.53 -3.84 -11.24
N LEU A 119 -31.49 -3.69 -10.36
CA LEU A 119 -31.18 -2.42 -9.73
C LEU A 119 -29.81 -1.92 -10.26
N PRO A 120 -29.79 -1.16 -11.37
CA PRO A 120 -28.56 -0.70 -12.03
C PRO A 120 -27.80 0.39 -11.27
N PHE A 121 -27.99 0.56 -9.95
CA PHE A 121 -27.60 1.76 -9.23
C PHE A 121 -26.93 1.53 -7.86
N ARG A 122 -26.32 0.37 -7.59
CA ARG A 122 -25.46 0.27 -6.41
C ARG A 122 -24.19 1.08 -6.69
N ARG A 123 -24.00 2.14 -5.91
CA ARG A 123 -22.85 3.04 -6.01
C ARG A 123 -21.75 2.58 -5.07
N ILE A 124 -20.53 2.43 -5.58
CA ILE A 124 -19.36 2.09 -4.77
C ILE A 124 -18.88 3.36 -4.06
N ARG A 125 -18.79 3.29 -2.72
CA ARG A 125 -18.03 4.26 -1.92
C ARG A 125 -16.76 3.58 -1.44
N THR A 126 -15.63 4.25 -1.55
CA THR A 126 -14.35 3.65 -1.23
C THR A 126 -13.50 4.53 -0.34
N VAL A 127 -12.72 3.87 0.53
CA VAL A 127 -11.56 4.44 1.20
C VAL A 127 -10.33 3.81 0.56
N ILE A 128 -9.42 4.64 0.06
CA ILE A 128 -8.16 4.20 -0.59
C ILE A 128 -6.99 4.72 0.24
N ASN A 129 -6.00 3.87 0.49
CA ASN A 129 -4.79 4.30 1.17
C ASN A 129 -3.86 5.09 0.24
N ILE A 130 -3.11 5.99 0.87
CA ILE A 130 -2.00 6.70 0.25
C ILE A 130 -0.77 6.65 1.17
N PRO A 131 0.44 6.78 0.64
CA PRO A 131 1.61 6.95 1.47
C PRO A 131 1.63 8.33 2.14
N CYS A 132 2.30 8.43 3.31
CA CYS A 132 2.54 9.70 3.98
C CYS A 132 3.34 10.67 3.11
N GLY A 133 2.96 11.93 3.15
CA GLY A 133 3.63 13.00 2.45
C GLY A 133 3.45 12.98 0.93
N GLY A 134 2.42 12.29 0.46
CA GLY A 134 2.00 12.38 -0.94
C GLY A 134 1.64 13.82 -1.33
N THR A 135 2.09 14.26 -2.49
CA THR A 135 1.74 15.58 -3.05
C THR A 135 0.24 15.64 -3.37
N GLU A 136 -0.32 16.86 -3.44
CA GLU A 136 -1.73 17.04 -3.83
C GLU A 136 -2.03 16.44 -5.21
N VAL A 137 -1.06 16.48 -6.13
CA VAL A 137 -1.18 15.84 -7.45
C VAL A 137 -1.27 14.32 -7.33
N GLU A 138 -0.48 13.69 -6.46
CA GLU A 138 -0.52 12.24 -6.21
C GLU A 138 -1.82 11.83 -5.53
N LYS A 139 -2.29 12.60 -4.53
CA LYS A 139 -3.59 12.39 -3.88
C LYS A 139 -4.73 12.49 -4.89
N LYS A 140 -4.72 13.55 -5.72
CA LYS A 140 -5.72 13.75 -6.77
C LYS A 140 -5.71 12.63 -7.80
N ALA A 141 -4.54 12.15 -8.20
CA ALA A 141 -4.42 11.01 -9.11
C ALA A 141 -5.08 9.74 -8.56
N VAL A 142 -4.94 9.45 -7.25
CA VAL A 142 -5.60 8.30 -6.61
C VAL A 142 -7.12 8.49 -6.57
N GLU A 143 -7.60 9.70 -6.23
CA GLU A 143 -9.04 10.01 -6.25
C GLU A 143 -9.61 9.84 -7.66
N ASP A 144 -8.97 10.42 -8.68
CA ASP A 144 -9.44 10.38 -10.06
C ASP A 144 -9.43 8.96 -10.62
N VAL A 145 -8.40 8.16 -10.35
CA VAL A 145 -8.37 6.73 -10.70
C VAL A 145 -9.53 5.98 -10.07
N GLY A 146 -9.82 6.21 -8.78
CA GLY A 146 -10.94 5.57 -8.09
C GLY A 146 -12.29 5.96 -8.72
N ARG A 147 -12.49 7.25 -9.00
CA ARG A 147 -13.73 7.77 -9.64
C ARG A 147 -13.89 7.25 -11.06
N ASN A 148 -12.85 7.31 -11.87
CA ASN A 148 -12.87 6.84 -13.26
C ASN A 148 -13.07 5.33 -13.36
N ALA A 149 -12.58 4.57 -12.38
CA ALA A 149 -12.81 3.13 -12.29
C ALA A 149 -14.28 2.78 -11.96
N GLY A 150 -15.07 3.75 -11.44
CA GLY A 150 -16.51 3.59 -11.16
C GLY A 150 -16.92 3.88 -9.73
N ALA A 151 -16.02 4.33 -8.86
CA ALA A 151 -16.40 4.74 -7.50
C ALA A 151 -17.20 6.05 -7.52
N HIS A 152 -18.32 6.06 -6.80
CA HIS A 152 -19.14 7.27 -6.63
C HIS A 152 -18.50 8.26 -5.65
N GLU A 153 -17.91 7.76 -4.60
CA GLU A 153 -17.22 8.53 -3.57
C GLU A 153 -15.87 7.88 -3.28
N VAL A 154 -14.83 8.69 -3.23
CA VAL A 154 -13.47 8.28 -2.87
C VAL A 154 -13.02 9.15 -1.72
N LYS A 155 -12.64 8.53 -0.61
CA LYS A 155 -11.94 9.17 0.51
C LYS A 155 -10.55 8.54 0.61
N LEU A 156 -9.58 9.31 1.05
CA LEU A 156 -8.21 8.84 1.20
C LEU A 156 -7.84 8.72 2.68
N VAL A 157 -6.87 7.86 2.98
CA VAL A 157 -6.27 7.75 4.32
C VAL A 157 -4.79 7.41 4.18
N GLU A 158 -3.97 7.99 5.04
CA GLU A 158 -2.55 7.64 5.09
C GLU A 158 -2.34 6.24 5.66
N SER A 159 -1.50 5.42 4.99
CA SER A 159 -1.29 4.01 5.35
C SER A 159 -0.89 3.79 6.82
N PRO A 160 0.01 4.58 7.44
CA PRO A 160 0.36 4.40 8.85
C PRO A 160 -0.81 4.67 9.81
N ILE A 161 -1.71 5.61 9.49
CA ILE A 161 -2.92 5.85 10.31
C ILE A 161 -3.85 4.64 10.26
N ALA A 162 -4.07 4.08 9.07
CA ALA A 162 -4.86 2.86 8.93
C ALA A 162 -4.26 1.69 9.71
N ILE A 163 -2.93 1.51 9.69
CA ILE A 163 -2.22 0.48 10.46
C ILE A 163 -2.40 0.70 11.97
N ALA A 164 -2.25 1.92 12.47
CA ALA A 164 -2.45 2.24 13.88
C ALA A 164 -3.88 1.89 14.34
N ILE A 165 -4.88 2.21 13.53
CA ILE A 165 -6.29 1.83 13.78
C ILE A 165 -6.45 0.30 13.76
N ALA A 166 -5.78 -0.42 12.83
CA ALA A 166 -5.77 -1.88 12.81
C ALA A 166 -5.12 -2.48 14.05
N ALA A 167 -4.07 -1.86 14.59
CA ALA A 167 -3.42 -2.27 15.82
C ALA A 167 -4.29 -2.00 17.07
N GLY A 168 -5.36 -1.21 16.96
CA GLY A 168 -6.26 -0.89 18.05
C GLY A 168 -5.72 0.18 18.99
N VAL A 169 -4.72 0.96 18.56
CA VAL A 169 -4.23 2.09 19.39
C VAL A 169 -5.17 3.29 19.28
N PRO A 170 -5.30 4.10 20.35
CA PRO A 170 -6.22 5.23 20.39
C PRO A 170 -5.65 6.43 19.60
N VAL A 171 -5.75 6.37 18.29
CA VAL A 171 -5.14 7.36 17.37
C VAL A 171 -5.64 8.79 17.58
N LEU A 172 -6.85 8.98 18.09
CA LEU A 172 -7.47 10.30 18.30
C LEU A 172 -7.04 10.95 19.63
N GLU A 173 -6.41 10.19 20.52
CA GLU A 173 -5.95 10.70 21.82
C GLU A 173 -4.58 11.38 21.70
N PRO A 174 -4.26 12.33 22.62
CA PRO A 174 -2.93 12.90 22.68
C PRO A 174 -1.93 11.85 23.19
N GLY A 175 -1.06 11.37 22.30
CA GLY A 175 -0.05 10.37 22.64
C GLY A 175 0.67 9.86 21.39
N GLY A 176 2.00 9.70 21.49
CA GLY A 176 2.84 9.24 20.40
C GLY A 176 2.62 7.74 20.09
N ASN A 177 2.35 7.40 18.83
CA ASN A 177 2.31 6.01 18.36
C ASN A 177 3.19 5.91 17.12
N LEU A 178 4.30 5.15 17.21
CA LEU A 178 5.23 4.95 16.09
C LEU A 178 4.83 3.73 15.28
N VAL A 179 4.50 3.96 14.02
CA VAL A 179 4.16 2.92 13.04
C VAL A 179 5.24 2.84 11.99
N VAL A 180 5.69 1.63 11.68
CA VAL A 180 6.60 1.34 10.58
C VAL A 180 5.92 0.37 9.62
N ASN A 181 5.69 0.82 8.40
CA ASN A 181 5.11 0.04 7.31
C ASN A 181 6.18 -0.28 6.26
N ILE A 182 6.55 -1.56 6.12
CA ILE A 182 7.51 -2.00 5.11
C ILE A 182 6.75 -2.75 4.01
N GLY A 183 6.42 -2.03 2.96
CA GLY A 183 5.65 -2.55 1.83
C GLY A 183 6.49 -3.26 0.76
N GLY A 184 5.95 -3.33 -0.46
CA GLY A 184 6.69 -3.79 -1.63
C GLY A 184 7.60 -2.70 -2.21
N GLY A 185 7.07 -1.48 -2.40
CA GLY A 185 7.77 -0.38 -3.05
C GLY A 185 8.26 0.74 -2.13
N VAL A 186 7.70 0.88 -0.93
CA VAL A 186 7.96 1.97 0.00
C VAL A 186 8.03 1.46 1.44
N THR A 187 8.92 2.05 2.22
CA THR A 187 8.94 1.94 3.68
C THR A 187 8.59 3.29 4.27
N GLU A 188 7.66 3.29 5.20
CA GLU A 188 7.17 4.47 5.90
C GLU A 188 7.37 4.27 7.40
N ALA A 189 7.92 5.27 8.06
CA ALA A 189 7.95 5.37 9.52
C ALA A 189 7.24 6.67 9.91
N ALA A 190 6.22 6.58 10.74
CA ALA A 190 5.38 7.73 11.11
C ALA A 190 4.99 7.70 12.57
N VAL A 191 5.04 8.86 13.23
CA VAL A 191 4.49 9.07 14.58
C VAL A 191 3.13 9.73 14.44
N ILE A 192 2.13 9.09 15.04
CA ILE A 192 0.71 9.46 14.95
C ILE A 192 0.25 9.95 16.33
N SER A 193 -0.46 11.07 16.36
CA SER A 193 -1.11 11.63 17.54
C SER A 193 -2.30 12.47 17.11
N LEU A 194 -3.37 12.53 17.92
CA LEU A 194 -4.57 13.37 17.68
C LEU A 194 -5.19 13.21 16.28
N GLY A 195 -5.15 11.99 15.74
CA GLY A 195 -5.74 11.64 14.46
C GLY A 195 -4.90 12.02 13.23
N GLY A 196 -3.70 12.58 13.42
CA GLY A 196 -2.82 13.01 12.33
C GLY A 196 -1.38 12.49 12.45
N VAL A 197 -0.64 12.59 11.37
CA VAL A 197 0.80 12.30 11.32
C VAL A 197 1.57 13.52 11.78
N VAL A 198 2.33 13.38 12.87
CA VAL A 198 3.16 14.45 13.45
C VAL A 198 4.52 14.53 12.78
N VAL A 199 5.15 13.38 12.61
CA VAL A 199 6.45 13.24 11.95
C VAL A 199 6.42 11.98 11.09
N PHE A 200 7.01 12.04 9.92
CA PHE A 200 7.18 10.86 9.08
C PHE A 200 8.48 10.89 8.29
N ARG A 201 8.90 9.72 7.86
CA ARG A 201 9.90 9.50 6.81
C ARG A 201 9.39 8.41 5.89
N SER A 202 9.49 8.67 4.60
CA SER A 202 9.14 7.71 3.55
C SER A 202 10.35 7.49 2.65
N VAL A 203 10.74 6.23 2.44
CA VAL A 203 11.86 5.86 1.58
C VAL A 203 11.42 4.82 0.57
N ARG A 204 11.85 4.96 -0.68
CA ARG A 204 11.57 4.01 -1.77
C ARG A 204 12.53 2.81 -1.73
N VAL A 205 12.70 2.26 -0.52
CA VAL A 205 13.49 1.07 -0.24
C VAL A 205 12.60 0.12 0.55
N ALA A 206 12.19 -0.99 -0.08
CA ALA A 206 11.28 -1.98 0.47
C ALA A 206 11.46 -3.31 -0.28
N GLY A 207 10.47 -4.19 -0.30
CA GLY A 207 10.55 -5.55 -0.87
C GLY A 207 11.14 -5.64 -2.27
N ASP A 208 10.75 -4.73 -3.18
CA ASP A 208 11.22 -4.72 -4.58
C ASP A 208 12.70 -4.33 -4.69
N LYS A 209 13.14 -3.42 -3.80
CA LYS A 209 14.55 -3.05 -3.74
C LYS A 209 15.41 -4.21 -3.23
N LEU A 210 14.93 -4.94 -2.22
CA LEU A 210 15.61 -6.14 -1.72
C LEU A 210 15.75 -7.20 -2.84
N ASN A 211 14.72 -7.38 -3.68
CA ASN A 211 14.81 -8.27 -4.84
C ASN A 211 15.88 -7.78 -5.84
N SER A 212 15.92 -6.49 -6.11
CA SER A 212 16.92 -5.88 -6.99
C SER A 212 18.34 -6.07 -6.47
N ASP A 213 18.53 -5.97 -5.14
CA ASP A 213 19.84 -6.19 -4.49
C ASP A 213 20.28 -7.65 -4.61
N ILE A 214 19.37 -8.60 -4.44
CA ILE A 214 19.62 -10.03 -4.64
C ILE A 214 20.00 -10.31 -6.10
N ILE A 215 19.27 -9.75 -7.08
CA ILE A 215 19.59 -9.90 -8.51
C ILE A 215 20.99 -9.38 -8.79
N GLN A 216 21.32 -8.20 -8.27
CA GLN A 216 22.64 -7.59 -8.49
C GLN A 216 23.75 -8.43 -7.82
N TYR A 217 23.54 -8.90 -6.60
CA TYR A 217 24.49 -9.76 -5.91
C TYR A 217 24.76 -11.07 -6.66
N VAL A 218 23.70 -11.74 -7.13
CA VAL A 218 23.83 -12.96 -7.91
C VAL A 218 24.58 -12.70 -9.22
N ARG A 219 24.31 -11.58 -9.87
CA ARG A 219 25.02 -11.14 -11.06
C ARG A 219 26.52 -10.94 -10.81
N ASP A 220 26.86 -10.28 -9.72
CA ASP A 220 28.25 -9.89 -9.44
C ASP A 220 29.06 -11.07 -8.92
N LYS A 221 28.52 -11.85 -7.99
CA LYS A 221 29.22 -12.97 -7.38
C LYS A 221 29.26 -14.22 -8.25
N PHE A 222 28.11 -14.61 -8.81
CA PHE A 222 27.98 -15.86 -9.52
C PHE A 222 28.05 -15.70 -11.06
N LYS A 223 28.19 -14.46 -11.56
CA LYS A 223 28.13 -14.12 -13.00
C LYS A 223 26.91 -14.74 -13.67
N MET A 224 25.76 -14.68 -13.01
CA MET A 224 24.51 -15.29 -13.45
C MET A 224 23.38 -14.26 -13.45
N ALA A 225 22.56 -14.28 -14.51
CA ALA A 225 21.33 -13.49 -14.58
C ALA A 225 20.15 -14.33 -14.08
N ILE A 226 19.40 -13.75 -13.13
CA ILE A 226 18.11 -14.26 -12.64
C ILE A 226 17.03 -13.21 -12.84
N GLY A 227 15.75 -13.63 -12.83
CA GLY A 227 14.61 -12.75 -12.88
C GLY A 227 14.10 -12.33 -11.49
N GLU A 228 13.17 -11.34 -11.48
CA GLU A 228 12.53 -10.83 -10.26
C GLU A 228 11.81 -11.92 -9.47
N ALA A 229 11.08 -12.81 -10.17
CA ALA A 229 10.37 -13.93 -9.50
C ALA A 229 11.32 -14.86 -8.76
N THR A 230 12.50 -15.16 -9.33
CA THR A 230 13.52 -15.98 -8.68
C THR A 230 14.12 -15.25 -7.47
N ALA A 231 14.35 -13.94 -7.57
CA ALA A 231 14.86 -13.16 -6.44
C ALA A 231 13.84 -13.10 -5.29
N GLU A 232 12.55 -12.93 -5.60
CA GLU A 232 11.48 -13.00 -4.60
C GLU A 232 11.44 -14.37 -3.92
N GLU A 233 11.54 -15.46 -4.68
CA GLU A 233 11.59 -16.83 -4.16
C GLU A 233 12.78 -17.02 -3.21
N ILE A 234 13.98 -16.55 -3.58
CA ILE A 234 15.18 -16.59 -2.74
C ILE A 234 14.95 -15.83 -1.44
N LYS A 235 14.45 -14.59 -1.53
CA LYS A 235 14.16 -13.74 -0.36
C LYS A 235 13.19 -14.40 0.61
N LEU A 236 12.10 -14.98 0.09
CA LEU A 236 11.09 -15.64 0.92
C LEU A 236 11.57 -16.95 1.53
N ALA A 237 12.38 -17.72 0.80
CA ALA A 237 12.83 -19.04 1.25
C ALA A 237 13.97 -18.98 2.28
N ILE A 238 14.97 -18.13 2.05
CA ILE A 238 16.21 -18.11 2.85
C ILE A 238 16.66 -16.70 3.27
N GLY A 239 15.85 -15.67 3.01
CA GLY A 239 16.16 -14.28 3.38
C GLY A 239 16.12 -14.09 4.90
N SER A 240 17.14 -13.43 5.45
CA SER A 240 17.19 -13.08 6.87
C SER A 240 17.91 -11.75 7.08
N ALA A 241 17.40 -10.95 8.00
CA ALA A 241 18.02 -9.68 8.41
C ALA A 241 19.15 -9.89 9.43
N ILE A 242 19.15 -11.01 10.13
CA ILE A 242 20.13 -11.37 11.16
C ILE A 242 20.72 -12.76 10.90
N GLU A 243 21.79 -13.10 11.57
CA GLU A 243 22.32 -14.46 11.58
C GLU A 243 21.39 -15.40 12.34
N THR A 244 20.99 -16.51 11.69
CA THR A 244 19.96 -17.43 12.25
C THR A 244 20.53 -18.62 13.01
N GLY A 245 21.86 -18.79 13.03
CA GLY A 245 22.54 -19.94 13.67
C GLY A 245 22.42 -21.25 12.88
N THR A 246 21.50 -21.36 11.92
CA THR A 246 21.32 -22.50 11.01
C THR A 246 21.55 -22.06 9.59
N ARG A 247 22.59 -22.62 8.95
CA ARG A 247 22.95 -22.28 7.57
C ARG A 247 21.92 -22.86 6.59
N GLN A 248 21.16 -21.98 5.94
CA GLN A 248 20.21 -22.35 4.90
C GLN A 248 20.81 -22.14 3.51
N SER A 249 20.33 -22.88 2.52
CA SER A 249 20.77 -22.73 1.14
C SER A 249 19.77 -23.33 0.19
N MET A 250 19.71 -22.76 -1.03
CA MET A 250 18.88 -23.29 -2.12
C MET A 250 19.64 -23.30 -3.45
N ALA A 251 19.29 -24.22 -4.33
CA ALA A 251 19.76 -24.22 -5.71
C ALA A 251 18.93 -23.23 -6.55
N ILE A 252 19.61 -22.36 -7.27
CA ILE A 252 18.98 -21.39 -8.16
C ILE A 252 19.46 -21.59 -9.59
N ARG A 253 18.58 -21.34 -10.55
CA ARG A 253 18.85 -21.50 -11.97
C ARG A 253 18.76 -20.16 -12.70
N GLY A 254 19.66 -19.93 -13.62
CA GLY A 254 19.69 -18.72 -14.41
C GLY A 254 20.56 -18.86 -15.65
N ARG A 255 20.84 -17.74 -16.32
CA ARG A 255 21.71 -17.70 -17.48
C ARG A 255 23.12 -17.27 -17.06
N ASP A 256 24.12 -18.07 -17.37
CA ASP A 256 25.52 -17.69 -17.23
C ASP A 256 25.84 -16.49 -18.12
N LEU A 257 26.38 -15.44 -17.55
CA LEU A 257 26.70 -14.19 -18.26
C LEU A 257 28.01 -14.30 -19.07
N THR A 258 28.81 -15.35 -18.83
CA THR A 258 30.08 -15.55 -19.51
C THR A 258 29.89 -16.32 -20.85
N CYS A 259 29.09 -17.36 -20.81
CA CYS A 259 28.88 -18.22 -21.97
C CYS A 259 27.43 -18.22 -22.53
N GLY A 260 26.49 -17.59 -21.84
CA GLY A 260 25.09 -17.49 -22.24
C GLY A 260 24.25 -18.75 -22.01
N LEU A 261 24.83 -19.83 -21.49
CA LEU A 261 24.15 -21.11 -21.26
C LEU A 261 23.40 -21.16 -19.95
N PRO A 262 22.44 -22.08 -19.73
CA PRO A 262 21.83 -22.35 -18.45
C PRO A 262 22.88 -22.74 -17.39
N LYS A 263 22.74 -22.21 -16.19
CA LYS A 263 23.62 -22.42 -15.05
C LYS A 263 22.81 -22.65 -13.78
N GLU A 264 23.27 -23.56 -12.95
CA GLU A 264 22.74 -23.77 -11.60
C GLU A 264 23.84 -23.48 -10.59
N VAL A 265 23.50 -22.75 -9.53
CA VAL A 265 24.40 -22.47 -8.42
C VAL A 265 23.64 -22.59 -7.10
N LYS A 266 24.41 -22.82 -6.01
CA LYS A 266 23.87 -22.85 -4.65
C LYS A 266 24.09 -21.49 -4.00
N ILE A 267 23.00 -20.82 -3.58
CA ILE A 267 23.02 -19.57 -2.84
C ILE A 267 22.70 -19.86 -1.36
N THR A 268 23.31 -19.12 -0.44
CA THR A 268 23.12 -19.28 1.01
C THR A 268 22.39 -18.07 1.61
N ASP A 269 21.83 -18.25 2.82
CA ASP A 269 21.24 -17.19 3.61
C ASP A 269 22.24 -16.08 3.94
N ASP A 270 23.54 -16.41 4.14
CA ASP A 270 24.62 -15.43 4.27
C ASP A 270 24.77 -14.56 3.01
N ASP A 271 24.68 -15.17 1.84
CA ASP A 271 24.72 -14.44 0.56
C ASP A 271 23.58 -13.45 0.46
N VAL A 272 22.37 -13.87 0.83
CA VAL A 272 21.19 -13.01 0.78
C VAL A 272 21.31 -11.88 1.80
N ARG A 273 21.74 -12.16 3.03
CA ARG A 273 21.94 -11.15 4.08
C ARG A 273 22.95 -10.09 3.65
N VAL A 274 24.06 -10.50 3.07
CA VAL A 274 25.06 -9.56 2.51
C VAL A 274 24.46 -8.74 1.40
N ALA A 275 23.70 -9.36 0.48
CA ALA A 275 23.07 -8.67 -0.64
C ALA A 275 22.14 -7.53 -0.19
N ILE A 276 21.28 -7.78 0.81
CA ILE A 276 20.24 -6.84 1.25
C ILE A 276 20.68 -5.88 2.36
N SER A 277 21.88 -6.04 2.92
CA SER A 277 22.36 -5.31 4.10
C SER A 277 22.29 -3.78 3.93
N GLY A 278 22.68 -3.26 2.77
CA GLY A 278 22.67 -1.80 2.49
C GLY A 278 21.26 -1.22 2.47
N SER A 279 20.29 -1.97 1.92
CA SER A 279 18.88 -1.57 1.92
C SER A 279 18.27 -1.65 3.31
N LEU A 280 18.60 -2.66 4.11
CA LEU A 280 18.17 -2.74 5.52
C LEU A 280 18.71 -1.57 6.35
N GLN A 281 19.97 -1.21 6.17
CA GLN A 281 20.53 -0.02 6.83
C GLN A 281 19.81 1.28 6.45
N THR A 282 19.39 1.41 5.20
CA THR A 282 18.60 2.57 4.74
C THR A 282 17.23 2.62 5.44
N ILE A 283 16.56 1.47 5.57
CA ILE A 283 15.30 1.35 6.31
C ILE A 283 15.49 1.75 7.78
N ILE A 284 16.49 1.17 8.45
CA ILE A 284 16.79 1.46 9.86
C ILE A 284 17.12 2.94 10.07
N LYS A 285 17.93 3.52 9.19
CA LYS A 285 18.24 4.95 9.24
C LYS A 285 16.99 5.82 9.12
N SER A 286 16.05 5.44 8.27
CA SER A 286 14.76 6.15 8.14
C SER A 286 13.95 6.09 9.44
N ILE A 287 13.90 4.93 10.11
CA ILE A 287 13.21 4.76 11.39
C ILE A 287 13.89 5.62 12.46
N LYS A 288 15.21 5.53 12.62
CA LYS A 288 15.99 6.35 13.59
C LYS A 288 15.76 7.83 13.38
N SER A 289 15.81 8.29 12.12
CA SER A 289 15.57 9.70 11.79
C SER A 289 14.14 10.16 12.10
N THR A 290 13.15 9.28 12.03
CA THR A 290 11.78 9.57 12.46
C THR A 290 11.73 9.77 13.98
N ILE A 291 12.36 8.87 14.75
CA ILE A 291 12.44 8.96 16.21
C ILE A 291 13.16 10.24 16.63
N GLU A 292 14.32 10.55 16.03
CA GLU A 292 15.11 11.75 16.30
C GLU A 292 14.35 13.06 16.02
N SER A 293 13.46 13.05 15.03
CA SER A 293 12.64 14.22 14.66
C SER A 293 11.33 14.30 15.46
N THR A 294 11.05 13.31 16.32
CA THR A 294 9.82 13.29 17.13
C THR A 294 9.88 14.33 18.24
N PRO A 295 8.82 15.13 18.46
CA PRO A 295 8.74 16.06 19.59
C PRO A 295 8.97 15.37 20.93
N SER A 296 9.67 16.02 21.85
CA SER A 296 10.07 15.47 23.16
C SER A 296 8.90 14.88 23.95
N GLU A 297 7.74 15.54 23.88
CA GLU A 297 6.53 15.13 24.59
C GLU A 297 5.99 13.78 24.10
N LEU A 298 6.25 13.43 22.83
CA LEU A 298 5.80 12.18 22.23
C LEU A 298 6.87 11.09 22.27
N VAL A 299 8.15 11.45 22.45
CA VAL A 299 9.25 10.46 22.51
C VAL A 299 9.07 9.50 23.69
N ALA A 300 8.64 9.99 24.87
CA ALA A 300 8.38 9.14 26.02
C ALA A 300 7.33 8.06 25.71
N ASP A 301 6.23 8.46 25.05
CA ASP A 301 5.20 7.51 24.63
C ASP A 301 5.74 6.46 23.65
N VAL A 302 6.57 6.88 22.68
CA VAL A 302 7.21 5.99 21.71
C VAL A 302 8.16 5.02 22.40
N MET A 303 8.89 5.44 23.44
CA MET A 303 9.77 4.57 24.21
C MET A 303 8.98 3.50 24.99
N ASP A 304 7.86 3.89 25.58
CA ASP A 304 7.01 2.99 26.37
C ASP A 304 6.22 2.01 25.48
N LYS A 305 5.63 2.50 24.39
CA LYS A 305 4.75 1.74 23.50
C LYS A 305 5.52 0.96 22.41
N GLY A 306 6.74 1.39 22.09
CA GLY A 306 7.55 0.80 21.01
C GLY A 306 7.03 1.07 19.61
N ILE A 307 7.46 0.23 18.69
CA ILE A 307 7.22 0.31 17.24
C ILE A 307 6.15 -0.70 16.84
N ILE A 308 5.10 -0.24 16.19
CA ILE A 308 4.12 -1.10 15.51
C ILE A 308 4.67 -1.38 14.11
N LEU A 309 5.01 -2.64 13.84
CA LEU A 309 5.63 -3.06 12.59
C LEU A 309 4.62 -3.79 11.70
N ALA A 310 4.45 -3.33 10.46
CA ALA A 310 3.50 -3.85 9.48
C ALA A 310 4.08 -3.87 8.06
N GLY A 311 3.25 -4.35 7.09
CA GLY A 311 3.62 -4.50 5.69
C GLY A 311 4.31 -5.83 5.39
N GLY A 312 4.25 -6.26 4.12
CA GLY A 312 4.79 -7.57 3.71
C GLY A 312 6.30 -7.72 3.90
N GLY A 313 7.07 -6.62 3.81
CA GLY A 313 8.52 -6.62 4.04
C GLY A 313 8.90 -6.88 5.49
N SER A 314 8.02 -6.61 6.45
CA SER A 314 8.25 -6.88 7.87
C SER A 314 8.34 -8.38 8.20
N LEU A 315 7.88 -9.23 7.28
CA LEU A 315 7.99 -10.69 7.41
C LEU A 315 9.38 -11.25 7.10
N LEU A 316 10.33 -10.39 6.68
CA LEU A 316 11.72 -10.83 6.53
C LEU A 316 12.25 -11.33 7.88
N ASN A 317 12.75 -12.55 7.89
CA ASN A 317 13.17 -13.22 9.13
C ASN A 317 14.17 -12.37 9.93
N GLY A 318 13.86 -12.13 11.21
CA GLY A 318 14.69 -11.39 12.15
C GLY A 318 14.77 -9.88 11.92
N LEU A 319 13.95 -9.31 11.03
CA LEU A 319 13.92 -7.86 10.80
C LEU A 319 13.37 -7.10 12.01
N ASP A 320 12.40 -7.64 12.69
CA ASP A 320 11.87 -7.14 13.96
C ASP A 320 12.97 -7.04 15.03
N LYS A 321 13.79 -8.09 15.16
CA LYS A 321 14.91 -8.13 16.10
C LYS A 321 16.02 -7.15 15.72
N LEU A 322 16.32 -7.02 14.43
CA LEU A 322 17.29 -6.08 13.94
C LEU A 322 16.85 -4.63 14.23
N ILE A 323 15.58 -4.30 13.97
CA ILE A 323 15.02 -2.97 14.27
C ILE A 323 15.07 -2.72 15.79
N ALA A 324 14.66 -3.68 16.62
CA ALA A 324 14.72 -3.53 18.08
C ALA A 324 16.15 -3.29 18.59
N ALA A 325 17.12 -4.05 18.10
CA ALA A 325 18.53 -3.90 18.49
C ALA A 325 19.13 -2.56 18.05
N GLU A 326 18.70 -2.03 16.90
CA GLU A 326 19.22 -0.80 16.33
C GLU A 326 18.57 0.48 16.89
N THR A 327 17.34 0.35 17.44
CA THR A 327 16.57 1.49 17.96
C THR A 327 16.48 1.51 19.47
N ASP A 328 16.85 0.43 20.15
CA ASP A 328 16.63 0.19 21.60
C ASP A 328 15.14 0.31 22.01
N LEU A 329 14.22 0.07 21.06
CA LEU A 329 12.77 0.12 21.29
C LEU A 329 12.16 -1.28 21.13
N PRO A 330 11.11 -1.62 21.91
CA PRO A 330 10.32 -2.81 21.66
C PRO A 330 9.64 -2.75 20.29
N VAL A 331 9.60 -3.87 19.56
CA VAL A 331 8.98 -3.97 18.24
C VAL A 331 7.82 -4.97 18.29
N HIS A 332 6.65 -4.50 17.94
CA HIS A 332 5.41 -5.27 17.91
C HIS A 332 5.01 -5.55 16.45
N LEU A 333 5.38 -6.73 15.97
CA LEU A 333 4.95 -7.20 14.65
C LEU A 333 3.45 -7.48 14.67
N MET A 334 2.69 -6.91 13.74
CA MET A 334 1.27 -7.19 13.57
C MET A 334 1.05 -8.67 13.26
N GLU A 335 -0.05 -9.26 13.78
CA GLU A 335 -0.40 -10.67 13.56
C GLU A 335 -0.52 -11.02 12.06
N ASP A 336 -1.12 -10.11 11.27
CA ASP A 336 -1.19 -10.21 9.82
C ASP A 336 -0.72 -8.88 9.21
N PRO A 337 0.60 -8.70 9.07
CA PRO A 337 1.16 -7.43 8.65
C PRO A 337 0.86 -7.08 7.21
N THR A 338 0.55 -8.08 6.36
CA THR A 338 0.26 -7.88 4.94
C THR A 338 -1.11 -7.26 4.69
N SER A 339 -2.05 -7.44 5.61
CA SER A 339 -3.41 -6.90 5.50
C SER A 339 -3.70 -5.82 6.57
N ALA A 340 -2.68 -5.34 7.27
CA ALA A 340 -2.86 -4.34 8.33
C ALA A 340 -3.53 -3.06 7.82
N VAL A 341 -3.11 -2.54 6.67
CA VAL A 341 -3.68 -1.33 6.05
C VAL A 341 -5.17 -1.54 5.75
N ILE A 342 -5.50 -2.62 5.03
CA ILE A 342 -6.89 -2.88 4.61
C ILE A 342 -7.81 -3.12 5.83
N LYS A 343 -7.33 -3.81 6.88
CA LYS A 343 -8.07 -4.03 8.12
C LYS A 343 -8.37 -2.71 8.85
N GLY A 344 -7.41 -1.79 8.87
CA GLY A 344 -7.61 -0.45 9.42
C GLY A 344 -8.65 0.34 8.66
N MET A 345 -8.58 0.34 7.33
CA MET A 345 -9.57 1.01 6.48
C MET A 345 -10.99 0.43 6.65
N VAL A 346 -11.13 -0.89 6.81
CA VAL A 346 -12.42 -1.51 7.14
C VAL A 346 -12.95 -0.99 8.48
N ARG A 347 -12.10 -0.86 9.51
CA ARG A 347 -12.50 -0.26 10.80
C ARG A 347 -12.92 1.20 10.64
N ILE A 348 -12.24 1.98 9.79
CA ILE A 348 -12.61 3.37 9.48
C ILE A 348 -14.00 3.42 8.82
N ILE A 349 -14.26 2.56 7.84
CA ILE A 349 -15.56 2.47 7.17
C ILE A 349 -16.69 2.17 8.16
N ASN A 350 -16.45 1.25 9.10
CA ASN A 350 -17.44 0.87 10.10
C ASN A 350 -17.65 1.93 11.20
N ASN A 351 -16.68 2.82 11.41
CA ASN A 351 -16.70 3.85 12.44
C ASN A 351 -16.60 5.26 11.82
N ARG A 352 -17.23 5.50 10.67
CA ARG A 352 -17.11 6.76 9.90
C ARG A 352 -17.35 8.02 10.71
N HIS A 353 -18.31 8.00 11.64
CA HIS A 353 -18.62 9.20 12.45
C HIS A 353 -17.49 9.58 13.40
N SER A 354 -16.90 8.62 14.09
CA SER A 354 -15.82 8.86 15.06
C SER A 354 -14.45 9.02 14.41
N LEU A 355 -14.23 8.40 13.23
CA LEU A 355 -12.97 8.40 12.53
C LEU A 355 -12.99 9.27 11.24
N SER A 356 -13.98 10.16 11.09
CA SER A 356 -14.04 11.05 9.93
C SER A 356 -12.83 11.98 9.81
N THR A 357 -12.25 12.39 10.92
CA THR A 357 -11.10 13.29 10.98
C THR A 357 -9.81 12.71 10.43
N VAL A 358 -9.70 11.37 10.33
CA VAL A 358 -8.53 10.72 9.74
C VAL A 358 -8.64 10.55 8.22
N LEU A 359 -9.81 10.86 7.65
CA LEU A 359 -10.06 10.79 6.22
C LEU A 359 -9.72 12.12 5.53
N ILE A 360 -9.05 12.02 4.42
CA ILE A 360 -8.72 13.17 3.56
C ILE A 360 -9.78 13.29 2.47
N ASP A 361 -10.41 14.47 2.37
CA ASP A 361 -11.33 14.85 1.32
C ASP A 361 -10.71 15.98 0.49
N ILE A 362 -10.27 15.68 -0.72
CA ILE A 362 -9.59 16.65 -1.57
C ILE A 362 -10.51 17.82 -1.95
N ASN A 363 -11.82 17.57 -2.08
CA ASN A 363 -12.76 18.63 -2.45
C ASN A 363 -13.07 19.64 -1.32
N GLU A 364 -12.84 19.26 -0.05
CA GLU A 364 -12.96 20.15 1.09
C GLU A 364 -11.69 20.97 1.36
N GLU A 365 -10.51 20.45 0.99
CA GLU A 365 -9.23 21.16 1.13
C GLU A 365 -9.14 22.35 0.16
N ASP A 366 -9.60 22.22 -1.09
CA ASP A 366 -9.65 23.31 -2.06
C ASP A 366 -10.54 24.48 -1.60
N SER A 367 -11.55 24.22 -0.77
CA SER A 367 -12.42 25.26 -0.20
C SER A 367 -11.79 26.05 0.94
N LYS A 368 -10.76 25.52 1.60
CA LYS A 368 -10.06 26.16 2.73
C LYS A 368 -8.88 27.06 2.33
N ILE A 369 -8.39 26.89 1.09
CA ILE A 369 -7.25 27.67 0.55
C ILE A 369 -7.71 29.02 -0.03
N ASN A 370 -9.02 29.25 -0.21
CA ASN A 370 -9.59 30.46 -0.79
C ASN A 370 -10.11 31.49 0.25
N TYR A 371 -9.58 31.45 1.49
CA TYR A 371 -9.87 32.48 2.52
C TYR A 371 -8.62 33.12 3.05
#